data_83cc57e62ddcdbc11cdf1000e9671544
#
_entry.id   83cc57e62ddcdbc11cdf1000e9671544
#
_cell.length_a   1.000
_cell.length_b   1.000
_cell.length_c   1.000
_cell.angle_alpha   90.00
_cell.angle_beta   90.00
_cell.angle_gamma   90.00
#
_symmetry.space_group_name_H-M   'P 1'
#
loop_
_entity.id
_entity.type
_entity.pdbx_description
1 polymer ?
#
loop_
_entity_poly.entity_id
_entity_poly.type
_entity_poly.pdbx_seq_one_letter_code
_entity_poly.pdbx_strand_id
1 'polypeptide(L)'
;MLYIMRHGKTDWNACHKLQGRTDIPLNEEGRMMAAEAGEKYADIHFDECYSSPLARAKETAEIFLKGRGVPVYTDDRLVEMGFGIYEGIENSFAIKDCPINSLFKNPEDYVTVEGGESFEQLFARTGEFIDNVVMPQVNCGKDILIVGHGAMNCSIIAKFRGTPLDKFWDGMTDNCQVVKLI
;
A
#
# COMPACT_ATOMS: atom_id res chain seq x y z
N MET A 1 -18.85 0.64 -2.29
CA MET A 1 -17.73 1.21 -3.08
C MET A 1 -16.39 0.74 -2.53
N LEU A 2 -15.30 0.85 -3.30
CA LEU A 2 -13.96 0.48 -2.84
C LEU A 2 -13.02 1.68 -2.90
N TYR A 3 -12.32 1.91 -1.80
CA TYR A 3 -11.31 2.96 -1.65
C TYR A 3 -9.99 2.37 -1.21
N ILE A 4 -8.89 3.01 -1.59
CA ILE A 4 -7.55 2.61 -1.20
C ILE A 4 -6.75 3.82 -0.72
N MET A 5 -5.90 3.63 0.27
CA MET A 5 -5.04 4.65 0.86
C MET A 5 -3.65 4.09 1.16
N ARG A 6 -2.61 4.88 0.95
CA ARG A 6 -1.24 4.55 1.35
C ARG A 6 -0.98 5.05 2.77
N HIS A 7 -0.21 4.29 3.55
CA HIS A 7 0.20 4.68 4.92
C HIS A 7 0.87 6.05 4.99
N GLY A 8 0.84 6.68 6.16
CA GLY A 8 1.54 7.92 6.46
C GLY A 8 3.07 7.78 6.40
N LYS A 9 3.81 8.89 6.51
CA LYS A 9 5.27 8.89 6.42
C LYS A 9 5.93 8.15 7.60
N THR A 10 7.08 7.56 7.31
CA THR A 10 8.02 6.95 8.26
C THR A 10 9.38 7.64 8.15
N ASP A 11 10.28 7.42 9.10
CA ASP A 11 11.66 7.92 8.99
C ASP A 11 12.39 7.35 7.77
N TRP A 12 12.05 6.13 7.36
CA TRP A 12 12.62 5.53 6.15
C TRP A 12 12.12 6.20 4.87
N ASN A 13 10.88 6.73 4.85
CA ASN A 13 10.44 7.57 3.74
C ASN A 13 11.25 8.87 3.67
N ALA A 14 11.50 9.51 4.82
CA ALA A 14 12.27 10.76 4.89
C ALA A 14 13.73 10.58 4.43
N CYS A 15 14.32 9.40 4.70
CA CYS A 15 15.68 9.05 4.29
C CYS A 15 15.76 8.35 2.92
N HIS A 16 14.65 8.25 2.16
CA HIS A 16 14.57 7.52 0.89
C HIS A 16 15.07 6.07 0.96
N LYS A 17 14.79 5.38 2.07
CA LYS A 17 15.10 3.96 2.25
C LYS A 17 13.97 3.08 1.76
N LEU A 18 14.32 1.98 1.10
CA LEU A 18 13.35 0.96 0.71
C LEU A 18 12.86 0.21 1.96
N GLN A 19 11.55 0.19 2.18
CA GLN A 19 10.98 -0.41 3.39
C GLN A 19 10.60 -1.88 3.21
N GLY A 20 9.87 -2.18 2.13
CA GLY A 20 9.38 -3.54 1.90
C GLY A 20 8.57 -4.06 3.09
N ARG A 21 8.92 -5.25 3.56
CA ARG A 21 8.27 -5.93 4.70
C ARG A 21 8.89 -5.60 6.05
N THR A 22 10.01 -4.86 6.08
CA THR A 22 10.58 -4.37 7.34
C THR A 22 9.57 -3.49 8.03
N ASP A 23 9.28 -3.79 9.30
CA ASP A 23 8.24 -3.12 10.06
C ASP A 23 8.77 -1.84 10.74
N ILE A 24 8.65 -0.73 10.03
CA ILE A 24 9.03 0.61 10.47
C ILE A 24 7.75 1.37 10.87
N PRO A 25 7.68 1.98 12.07
CA PRO A 25 6.50 2.74 12.52
C PRO A 25 6.35 4.06 11.77
N LEU A 26 5.18 4.69 11.90
CA LEU A 26 4.99 6.08 11.49
C LEU A 26 5.94 7.00 12.26
N ASN A 27 6.42 8.04 11.60
CA ASN A 27 7.03 9.16 12.30
C ASN A 27 5.95 10.20 12.68
N GLU A 28 6.34 11.27 13.36
CA GLU A 28 5.40 12.30 13.81
C GLU A 28 4.65 12.95 12.64
N GLU A 29 5.35 13.27 11.55
CA GLU A 29 4.74 13.81 10.34
C GLU A 29 3.68 12.84 9.77
N GLY A 30 3.98 11.53 9.73
CA GLY A 30 3.04 10.52 9.25
C GLY A 30 1.77 10.42 10.08
N ARG A 31 1.88 10.56 11.42
CA ARG A 31 0.71 10.61 12.32
C ARG A 31 -0.14 11.85 12.08
N MET A 32 0.50 13.01 11.91
CA MET A 32 -0.20 14.25 11.57
C MET A 32 -0.92 14.12 10.22
N MET A 33 -0.26 13.61 9.18
CA MET A 33 -0.86 13.37 7.86
C MET A 33 -2.09 12.46 7.95
N ALA A 34 -2.04 11.40 8.76
CA ALA A 34 -3.18 10.49 8.94
C ALA A 34 -4.37 11.18 9.62
N ALA A 35 -4.10 12.04 10.62
CA ALA A 35 -5.15 12.81 11.32
C ALA A 35 -5.78 13.85 10.39
N GLU A 36 -4.97 14.63 9.68
CA GLU A 36 -5.44 15.63 8.69
C GLU A 36 -6.26 14.97 7.57
N ALA A 37 -5.83 13.79 7.09
CA ALA A 37 -6.60 13.02 6.12
C ALA A 37 -7.94 12.57 6.71
N GLY A 38 -7.99 12.17 7.99
CA GLY A 38 -9.24 11.83 8.69
C GLY A 38 -10.24 12.96 8.67
N GLU A 39 -9.77 14.20 8.88
CA GLU A 39 -10.60 15.42 8.79
C GLU A 39 -11.00 15.74 7.34
N LYS A 40 -10.02 15.71 6.42
CA LYS A 40 -10.23 16.03 4.99
C LYS A 40 -11.27 15.13 4.33
N TYR A 41 -11.30 13.85 4.68
CA TYR A 41 -12.19 12.84 4.10
C TYR A 41 -13.33 12.44 5.07
N ALA A 42 -13.70 13.34 6.00
CA ALA A 42 -14.73 13.06 7.00
C ALA A 42 -16.10 12.75 6.39
N ASP A 43 -16.42 13.34 5.23
CA ASP A 43 -17.68 13.15 4.53
C ASP A 43 -17.80 11.81 3.77
N ILE A 44 -16.69 11.06 3.62
CA ILE A 44 -16.74 9.74 2.99
C ILE A 44 -17.12 8.70 4.03
N HIS A 45 -18.21 7.97 3.79
CA HIS A 45 -18.62 6.85 4.62
C HIS A 45 -17.79 5.61 4.33
N PHE A 46 -17.45 4.85 5.38
CA PHE A 46 -16.86 3.51 5.28
C PHE A 46 -17.58 2.57 6.24
N ASP A 47 -17.92 1.38 5.79
CA ASP A 47 -18.49 0.32 6.63
C ASP A 47 -17.41 -0.52 7.30
N GLU A 48 -16.32 -0.78 6.58
CA GLU A 48 -15.20 -1.61 7.06
C GLU A 48 -13.88 -1.08 6.49
N CYS A 49 -12.80 -1.31 7.24
CA CYS A 49 -11.44 -1.05 6.80
C CYS A 49 -10.59 -2.31 6.90
N TYR A 50 -9.84 -2.60 5.85
CA TYR A 50 -8.82 -3.64 5.85
C TYR A 50 -7.45 -2.99 5.75
N SER A 51 -6.54 -3.37 6.64
CA SER A 51 -5.18 -2.82 6.70
C SER A 51 -4.13 -3.91 6.59
N SER A 52 -2.99 -3.56 6.02
CA SER A 52 -1.77 -4.33 6.24
C SER A 52 -1.50 -4.46 7.75
N PRO A 53 -0.98 -5.60 8.23
CA PRO A 53 -0.59 -5.77 9.63
C PRO A 53 0.65 -4.95 10.02
N LEU A 54 1.43 -4.46 9.04
CA LEU A 54 2.61 -3.64 9.32
C LEU A 54 2.23 -2.35 10.06
N ALA A 55 2.98 -2.03 11.13
CA ALA A 55 2.66 -0.98 12.09
C ALA A 55 2.28 0.35 11.42
N ARG A 56 3.04 0.79 10.41
CA ARG A 56 2.77 2.05 9.69
C ARG A 56 1.40 2.10 9.01
N ALA A 57 0.93 1.00 8.44
CA ALA A 57 -0.38 0.97 7.77
C ALA A 57 -1.51 0.83 8.77
N LYS A 58 -1.36 -0.05 9.77
CA LYS A 58 -2.35 -0.24 10.83
C LYS A 58 -2.57 1.04 11.62
N GLU A 59 -1.49 1.68 12.11
CA GLU A 59 -1.56 2.94 12.85
C GLU A 59 -2.18 4.06 12.00
N THR A 60 -1.87 4.11 10.68
CA THR A 60 -2.53 5.06 9.77
C THR A 60 -4.04 4.86 9.74
N ALA A 61 -4.50 3.61 9.59
CA ALA A 61 -5.94 3.30 9.57
C ALA A 61 -6.63 3.70 10.88
N GLU A 62 -6.02 3.38 12.02
CA GLU A 62 -6.55 3.67 13.35
C GLU A 62 -6.67 5.19 13.60
N ILE A 63 -5.67 5.98 13.20
CA ILE A 63 -5.69 7.44 13.32
C ILE A 63 -6.71 8.04 12.37
N PHE A 64 -6.70 7.65 11.10
CA PHE A 64 -7.61 8.15 10.06
C PHE A 64 -9.08 7.91 10.39
N LEU A 65 -9.41 6.77 10.99
CA LEU A 65 -10.79 6.37 11.32
C LEU A 65 -11.17 6.68 12.78
N LYS A 66 -10.32 7.38 13.53
CA LYS A 66 -10.57 7.69 14.94
C LYS A 66 -11.93 8.37 15.14
N GLY A 67 -12.74 7.80 16.03
CA GLY A 67 -14.07 8.34 16.37
C GLY A 67 -15.18 8.02 15.36
N ARG A 68 -14.88 7.32 14.26
CA ARG A 68 -15.88 7.01 13.21
C ARG A 68 -16.61 5.69 13.42
N GLY A 69 -16.18 4.85 14.38
CA GLY A 69 -16.83 3.56 14.68
C GLY A 69 -16.64 2.50 13.58
N VAL A 70 -15.74 2.72 12.62
CA VAL A 70 -15.44 1.78 11.53
C VAL A 70 -14.49 0.69 12.05
N PRO A 71 -14.85 -0.60 11.93
CA PRO A 71 -13.96 -1.69 12.32
C PRO A 71 -12.74 -1.77 11.38
N VAL A 72 -11.55 -2.00 11.96
CA VAL A 72 -10.30 -2.18 11.22
C VAL A 72 -9.84 -3.63 11.38
N TYR A 73 -9.77 -4.34 10.26
CA TYR A 73 -9.28 -5.71 10.18
C TYR A 73 -7.88 -5.72 9.53
N THR A 74 -7.02 -6.66 9.93
CA THR A 74 -5.71 -6.85 9.29
C THR A 74 -5.70 -8.13 8.47
N ASP A 75 -4.97 -8.10 7.34
CA ASP A 75 -4.78 -9.27 6.48
C ASP A 75 -3.34 -9.31 5.95
N ASP A 76 -2.66 -10.45 6.10
CA ASP A 76 -1.27 -10.63 5.70
C ASP A 76 -1.06 -10.49 4.18
N ARG A 77 -2.10 -10.69 3.38
CA ARG A 77 -2.04 -10.48 1.92
C ARG A 77 -1.90 -9.00 1.54
N LEU A 78 -2.07 -8.08 2.51
CA LEU A 78 -1.92 -6.63 2.32
C LEU A 78 -0.54 -6.10 2.74
N VAL A 79 0.43 -6.96 3.13
CA VAL A 79 1.80 -6.50 3.39
C VAL A 79 2.43 -5.90 2.12
N GLU A 80 3.43 -5.04 2.29
CA GLU A 80 4.15 -4.46 1.15
C GLU A 80 4.89 -5.55 0.34
N MET A 81 5.21 -5.26 -0.90
CA MET A 81 6.09 -6.07 -1.72
C MET A 81 7.44 -6.25 -1.02
N GLY A 82 7.91 -7.49 -0.93
CA GLY A 82 9.22 -7.77 -0.34
C GLY A 82 10.34 -7.34 -1.27
N PHE A 83 11.27 -6.53 -0.75
CA PHE A 83 12.47 -6.09 -1.48
C PHE A 83 13.72 -6.90 -1.10
N GLY A 84 13.55 -7.94 -0.27
CA GLY A 84 14.60 -8.87 0.11
C GLY A 84 15.82 -8.18 0.72
N ILE A 85 17.01 -8.56 0.29
CA ILE A 85 18.29 -8.01 0.79
C ILE A 85 18.45 -6.49 0.57
N TYR A 86 17.58 -5.86 -0.22
CA TYR A 86 17.60 -4.41 -0.49
C TYR A 86 16.74 -3.60 0.48
N GLU A 87 16.05 -4.22 1.42
CA GLU A 87 15.33 -3.49 2.47
C GLU A 87 16.30 -2.73 3.37
N GLY A 88 16.00 -1.45 3.63
CA GLY A 88 16.88 -0.53 4.36
C GLY A 88 17.95 0.16 3.51
N ILE A 89 18.09 -0.20 2.23
CA ILE A 89 19.00 0.51 1.35
C ILE A 89 18.53 1.94 1.13
N GLU A 90 19.45 2.89 1.27
CA GLU A 90 19.17 4.31 1.08
C GLU A 90 19.56 4.74 -0.34
N ASN A 91 18.65 5.52 -0.99
CA ASN A 91 18.90 6.10 -2.31
C ASN A 91 19.41 5.07 -3.35
N SER A 92 18.73 3.92 -3.48
CA SER A 92 19.13 2.85 -4.42
C SER A 92 19.41 3.37 -5.83
N PHE A 93 18.70 4.42 -6.27
CA PHE A 93 18.88 5.05 -7.58
C PHE A 93 20.26 5.76 -7.74
N ALA A 94 20.91 6.13 -6.65
CA ALA A 94 22.26 6.69 -6.67
C ALA A 94 23.33 5.59 -6.79
N ILE A 95 22.98 4.32 -6.58
CA ILE A 95 23.87 3.18 -6.69
C ILE A 95 23.87 2.70 -8.14
N LYS A 96 25.05 2.75 -8.77
CA LYS A 96 25.20 2.28 -10.16
C LYS A 96 24.84 0.79 -10.25
N ASP A 97 24.07 0.44 -11.26
CA ASP A 97 23.67 -0.93 -11.60
C ASP A 97 23.03 -1.71 -10.42
N CYS A 98 22.38 -1.00 -9.49
CA CYS A 98 21.68 -1.64 -8.37
C CYS A 98 20.51 -2.49 -8.90
N PRO A 99 20.51 -3.83 -8.68
CA PRO A 99 19.52 -4.73 -9.27
C PRO A 99 18.07 -4.39 -8.95
N ILE A 100 17.78 -3.89 -7.73
CA ILE A 100 16.42 -3.51 -7.34
C ILE A 100 15.86 -2.35 -8.17
N ASN A 101 16.70 -1.55 -8.83
CA ASN A 101 16.24 -0.41 -9.60
C ASN A 101 15.44 -0.79 -10.85
N SER A 102 15.61 -2.01 -11.39
CA SER A 102 14.79 -2.51 -12.51
C SER A 102 13.31 -2.60 -12.11
N LEU A 103 13.01 -2.95 -10.86
CA LEU A 103 11.66 -2.95 -10.32
C LEU A 103 10.93 -1.62 -10.57
N PHE A 104 11.64 -0.50 -10.45
CA PHE A 104 11.05 0.84 -10.56
C PHE A 104 11.14 1.44 -11.96
N LYS A 105 12.22 1.13 -12.70
CA LYS A 105 12.51 1.72 -14.01
C LYS A 105 11.91 0.94 -15.17
N ASN A 106 12.00 -0.38 -15.09
CA ASN A 106 11.57 -1.31 -16.14
C ASN A 106 10.90 -2.52 -15.46
N PRO A 107 9.66 -2.38 -14.94
CA PRO A 107 8.97 -3.44 -14.21
C PRO A 107 8.87 -4.76 -14.98
N GLU A 108 8.76 -4.69 -16.32
CA GLU A 108 8.68 -5.87 -17.18
C GLU A 108 9.97 -6.72 -17.18
N ASP A 109 11.12 -6.07 -16.98
CA ASP A 109 12.45 -6.70 -16.95
C ASP A 109 12.89 -7.05 -15.51
N TYR A 110 12.04 -6.83 -14.52
CA TYR A 110 12.40 -7.08 -13.14
C TYR A 110 12.60 -8.56 -12.86
N VAL A 111 13.81 -8.91 -12.47
CA VAL A 111 14.15 -10.23 -11.94
C VAL A 111 14.11 -10.16 -10.41
N THR A 112 13.35 -11.06 -9.80
CA THR A 112 13.19 -11.09 -8.34
C THR A 112 14.55 -11.21 -7.65
N VAL A 113 14.84 -10.25 -6.77
CA VAL A 113 16.06 -10.24 -5.98
C VAL A 113 16.01 -11.27 -4.86
N GLU A 114 17.16 -11.63 -4.29
CA GLU A 114 17.25 -12.58 -3.19
C GLU A 114 16.37 -12.17 -2.00
N GLY A 115 15.50 -13.07 -1.55
CA GLY A 115 14.54 -12.83 -0.48
C GLY A 115 13.40 -11.85 -0.84
N GLY A 116 13.35 -11.38 -2.10
CA GLY A 116 12.32 -10.50 -2.59
C GLY A 116 11.05 -11.22 -3.05
N GLU A 117 10.08 -10.45 -3.52
CA GLU A 117 8.81 -10.92 -4.07
C GLU A 117 8.72 -10.58 -5.56
N SER A 118 8.18 -11.50 -6.37
CA SER A 118 7.91 -11.23 -7.78
C SER A 118 6.58 -10.48 -7.96
N PHE A 119 6.39 -9.84 -9.12
CA PHE A 119 5.08 -9.27 -9.48
C PHE A 119 3.98 -10.34 -9.53
N GLU A 120 4.29 -11.54 -10.02
CA GLU A 120 3.33 -12.64 -10.07
C GLU A 120 2.82 -13.01 -8.67
N GLN A 121 3.73 -13.15 -7.70
CA GLN A 121 3.37 -13.41 -6.30
C GLN A 121 2.56 -12.27 -5.69
N LEU A 122 2.95 -11.02 -5.95
CA LEU A 122 2.24 -9.84 -5.49
C LEU A 122 0.80 -9.79 -6.03
N PHE A 123 0.64 -9.94 -7.35
CA PHE A 123 -0.68 -9.94 -7.99
C PHE A 123 -1.55 -11.13 -7.54
N ALA A 124 -0.96 -12.30 -7.33
CA ALA A 124 -1.69 -13.48 -6.88
C ALA A 124 -2.32 -13.24 -5.49
N ARG A 125 -1.52 -12.80 -4.49
CA ARG A 125 -2.03 -12.60 -3.14
C ARG A 125 -3.00 -11.43 -3.00
N THR A 126 -2.71 -10.31 -3.68
CA THR A 126 -3.61 -9.14 -3.64
C THR A 126 -4.90 -9.42 -4.41
N GLY A 127 -4.80 -10.13 -5.54
CA GLY A 127 -5.97 -10.56 -6.31
C GLY A 127 -6.86 -11.51 -5.52
N GLU A 128 -6.28 -12.51 -4.84
CA GLU A 128 -7.01 -13.42 -3.97
C GLU A 128 -7.75 -12.68 -2.84
N PHE A 129 -7.08 -11.71 -2.20
CA PHE A 129 -7.71 -10.90 -1.17
C PHE A 129 -8.90 -10.10 -1.71
N ILE A 130 -8.72 -9.43 -2.84
CA ILE A 130 -9.79 -8.64 -3.48
C ILE A 130 -10.97 -9.52 -3.84
N ASP A 131 -10.74 -10.64 -4.51
CA ASP A 131 -11.81 -11.48 -5.05
C ASP A 131 -12.58 -12.22 -3.94
N ASN A 132 -11.89 -12.69 -2.90
CA ASN A 132 -12.48 -13.54 -1.88
C ASN A 132 -12.94 -12.79 -0.61
N VAL A 133 -12.42 -11.59 -0.34
CA VAL A 133 -12.75 -10.83 0.88
C VAL A 133 -13.48 -9.53 0.53
N VAL A 134 -12.90 -8.69 -0.34
CA VAL A 134 -13.40 -7.34 -0.58
C VAL A 134 -14.61 -7.33 -1.48
N MET A 135 -14.53 -7.97 -2.65
CA MET A 135 -15.61 -7.91 -3.64
C MET A 135 -16.93 -8.47 -3.15
N PRO A 136 -16.99 -9.56 -2.36
CA PRO A 136 -18.25 -9.99 -1.74
C PRO A 136 -18.91 -8.91 -0.87
N GLN A 137 -18.12 -8.15 -0.10
CA GLN A 137 -18.65 -7.07 0.75
C GLN A 137 -19.13 -5.88 -0.08
N VAL A 138 -18.35 -5.47 -1.08
CA VAL A 138 -18.71 -4.39 -2.01
C VAL A 138 -19.98 -4.75 -2.78
N ASN A 139 -20.12 -5.98 -3.24
CA ASN A 139 -21.32 -6.46 -3.96
C ASN A 139 -22.56 -6.51 -3.04
N CYS A 140 -22.38 -6.61 -1.72
CA CYS A 140 -23.44 -6.46 -0.72
C CYS A 140 -23.76 -4.98 -0.40
N GLY A 141 -23.13 -4.03 -1.09
CA GLY A 141 -23.40 -2.60 -0.95
C GLY A 141 -22.55 -1.87 0.07
N LYS A 142 -21.54 -2.52 0.67
CA LYS A 142 -20.64 -1.87 1.64
C LYS A 142 -19.62 -0.96 0.96
N ASP A 143 -19.23 0.07 1.69
CA ASP A 143 -18.11 0.97 1.39
C ASP A 143 -16.87 0.51 2.14
N ILE A 144 -15.87 0.03 1.41
CA ILE A 144 -14.66 -0.59 1.95
C ILE A 144 -13.45 0.32 1.74
N LEU A 145 -12.65 0.51 2.80
CA LEU A 145 -11.34 1.16 2.73
C LEU A 145 -10.24 0.10 2.87
N ILE A 146 -9.24 0.16 1.99
CA ILE A 146 -7.97 -0.58 2.14
C ILE A 146 -6.86 0.41 2.50
N VAL A 147 -6.11 0.13 3.57
CA VAL A 147 -4.94 0.91 3.96
C VAL A 147 -3.69 0.05 3.82
N GLY A 148 -2.80 0.47 2.92
CA GLY A 148 -1.63 -0.34 2.58
C GLY A 148 -0.40 0.48 2.19
N HIS A 149 0.28 0.05 1.15
CA HIS A 149 1.64 0.47 0.80
C HIS A 149 1.75 0.87 -0.66
N GLY A 150 2.97 1.19 -1.12
CA GLY A 150 3.21 1.64 -2.49
C GLY A 150 2.91 0.56 -3.53
N ALA A 151 3.75 -0.47 -3.61
CA ALA A 151 3.61 -1.53 -4.63
C ALA A 151 2.34 -2.35 -4.43
N MET A 152 1.98 -2.67 -3.19
CA MET A 152 0.75 -3.40 -2.89
C MET A 152 -0.49 -2.65 -3.41
N ASN A 153 -0.59 -1.34 -3.16
CA ASN A 153 -1.68 -0.52 -3.67
C ASN A 153 -1.67 -0.46 -5.20
N CYS A 154 -0.48 -0.28 -5.82
CA CYS A 154 -0.35 -0.28 -7.28
C CYS A 154 -0.88 -1.58 -7.90
N SER A 155 -0.64 -2.73 -7.28
CA SER A 155 -1.13 -4.02 -7.78
C SER A 155 -2.66 -4.10 -7.78
N ILE A 156 -3.30 -3.60 -6.74
CA ILE A 156 -4.77 -3.53 -6.64
C ILE A 156 -5.33 -2.53 -7.67
N ILE A 157 -4.73 -1.34 -7.75
CA ILE A 157 -5.13 -0.30 -8.72
C ILE A 157 -5.01 -0.83 -10.15
N ALA A 158 -3.90 -1.52 -10.46
CA ALA A 158 -3.68 -2.11 -11.78
C ALA A 158 -4.76 -3.14 -12.13
N LYS A 159 -5.20 -3.99 -11.18
CA LYS A 159 -6.30 -4.94 -11.37
C LYS A 159 -7.60 -4.23 -11.80
N PHE A 160 -7.97 -3.12 -11.15
CA PHE A 160 -9.21 -2.41 -11.45
C PHE A 160 -9.14 -1.54 -12.70
N ARG A 161 -7.97 -1.00 -13.02
CA ARG A 161 -7.77 -0.11 -14.18
C ARG A 161 -7.28 -0.82 -15.44
N GLY A 162 -6.91 -2.09 -15.33
CA GLY A 162 -6.29 -2.84 -16.44
C GLY A 162 -4.93 -2.27 -16.83
N THR A 163 -4.18 -1.73 -15.83
CA THR A 163 -2.87 -1.10 -16.09
C THR A 163 -1.84 -2.16 -16.44
N PRO A 164 -1.15 -2.05 -17.59
CA PRO A 164 -0.09 -3.00 -17.96
C PRO A 164 1.14 -2.83 -17.08
N LEU A 165 2.02 -3.85 -17.05
CA LEU A 165 3.13 -3.91 -16.11
C LEU A 165 4.17 -2.79 -16.30
N ASP A 166 4.43 -2.38 -17.55
CA ASP A 166 5.32 -1.25 -17.88
C ASP A 166 4.85 0.09 -17.26
N LYS A 167 3.55 0.18 -16.95
CA LYS A 167 2.91 1.34 -16.30
C LYS A 167 2.50 1.09 -14.85
N PHE A 168 3.06 0.06 -14.24
CA PHE A 168 2.67 -0.36 -12.88
C PHE A 168 2.72 0.80 -11.87
N TRP A 169 3.75 1.63 -11.93
CA TRP A 169 3.96 2.73 -10.99
C TRP A 169 3.09 3.96 -11.24
N ASP A 170 2.34 4.02 -12.36
CA ASP A 170 1.34 5.08 -12.60
C ASP A 170 0.20 5.02 -11.57
N GLY A 171 0.05 3.87 -10.88
CA GLY A 171 -0.87 3.70 -9.75
C GLY A 171 -0.38 4.24 -8.42
N MET A 172 0.86 4.75 -8.33
CA MET A 172 1.40 5.24 -7.07
C MET A 172 0.60 6.43 -6.53
N THR A 173 0.26 6.36 -5.25
CA THR A 173 -0.49 7.41 -4.55
C THR A 173 0.39 8.08 -3.51
N ASP A 174 0.07 9.32 -3.18
CA ASP A 174 0.71 10.03 -2.06
C ASP A 174 0.33 9.37 -0.71
N ASN A 175 1.16 9.61 0.31
CA ASN A 175 0.86 9.17 1.65
C ASN A 175 -0.47 9.76 2.14
N CYS A 176 -1.31 8.96 2.77
CA CYS A 176 -2.63 9.32 3.28
C CYS A 176 -3.64 9.87 2.24
N GLN A 177 -3.36 9.74 0.95
CA GLN A 177 -4.32 10.06 -0.10
C GLN A 177 -5.33 8.93 -0.25
N VAL A 178 -6.63 9.27 -0.16
CA VAL A 178 -7.72 8.34 -0.46
C VAL A 178 -8.05 8.39 -1.94
N VAL A 179 -8.06 7.22 -2.57
CA VAL A 179 -8.42 7.05 -3.98
C VAL A 179 -9.61 6.10 -4.09
N LYS A 180 -10.66 6.52 -4.78
CA LYS A 180 -11.81 5.67 -5.12
C LYS A 180 -11.45 4.82 -6.33
N LEU A 181 -11.71 3.51 -6.24
CA LEU A 181 -11.47 2.56 -7.33
C LEU A 181 -12.75 2.21 -8.08
N ILE A 182 -13.84 1.95 -7.35
CA ILE A 182 -15.19 1.67 -7.88
C ILE A 182 -16.27 2.25 -6.98
#